data_4b47329b317f64ff68df9346dddd37bb
#
_entry.id   4b47329b317f64ff68df9346dddd37bb
#
_cell.length_a   1.000
_cell.length_b   1.000
_cell.length_c   1.000
_cell.angle_alpha   90.00
_cell.angle_beta   90.00
_cell.angle_gamma   90.00
#
_symmetry.space_group_name_H-M   'P 1'
#
loop_
_entity.id
_entity.type
_entity.pdbx_description
1 polymer ?
#
loop_
_entity_poly.entity_id
_entity_poly.type
_entity_poly.pdbx_seq_one_letter_code
_entity_poly.pdbx_strand_id
1 'polypeptide(L)'
;LFMYARLGTLARRYDRRHPHFSVRYPDGDGVDDGYFAVCCNTNPYTFIGNTPFDIAPDANLDNGLTMVTVRSLRADRAARIVARAVKGNGALQRDPAIHYRADVDALVVEALGGRPFPHQIDGDFLGETTRVELRHEREVLDLVLPVGHP
;
A
#
# COMPACT_ATOMS: atom_id res chain seq x y z
N LEU A 1 -16.24 14.82 -1.69
CA LEU A 1 -17.34 14.16 -0.95
C LEU A 1 -17.74 12.81 -1.56
N PHE A 2 -17.82 12.69 -2.90
CA PHE A 2 -18.19 11.44 -3.59
C PHE A 2 -17.15 10.30 -3.41
N MET A 3 -15.89 10.59 -3.27
CA MET A 3 -14.81 9.62 -3.06
C MET A 3 -14.92 8.92 -1.70
N TYR A 4 -15.26 9.66 -0.63
CA TYR A 4 -15.46 9.11 0.71
C TYR A 4 -16.73 8.25 0.82
N ALA A 5 -17.78 8.54 0.06
CA ALA A 5 -18.99 7.71 0.02
C ALA A 5 -18.73 6.35 -0.65
N ARG A 6 -17.87 6.28 -1.68
CA ARG A 6 -17.45 5.02 -2.33
C ARG A 6 -16.54 4.18 -1.43
N LEU A 7 -15.61 4.79 -0.71
CA LEU A 7 -14.80 4.10 0.31
C LEU A 7 -15.66 3.51 1.43
N GLY A 8 -16.73 4.21 1.86
CA GLY A 8 -17.65 3.70 2.85
C GLY A 8 -18.47 2.49 2.40
N THR A 9 -18.84 2.42 1.12
CA THR A 9 -19.55 1.26 0.54
C THR A 9 -18.62 0.08 0.29
N LEU A 10 -17.39 0.31 -0.13
CA LEU A 10 -16.35 -0.71 -0.24
C LEU A 10 -15.99 -1.28 1.13
N ALA A 11 -15.82 -0.44 2.15
CA ALA A 11 -15.52 -0.88 3.51
C ALA A 11 -16.64 -1.74 4.14
N ARG A 12 -17.91 -1.55 3.74
CA ARG A 12 -19.04 -2.37 4.21
C ARG A 12 -19.11 -3.74 3.56
N ARG A 13 -18.59 -3.90 2.33
CA ARG A 13 -18.53 -5.17 1.59
C ARG A 13 -17.24 -5.95 1.84
N TYR A 14 -16.24 -5.31 2.44
CA TYR A 14 -14.93 -5.90 2.67
C TYR A 14 -14.99 -6.93 3.79
N ASP A 15 -14.70 -8.18 3.46
CA ASP A 15 -14.63 -9.26 4.45
C ASP A 15 -13.39 -9.08 5.33
N ARG A 16 -13.62 -8.72 6.61
CA ARG A 16 -12.55 -8.52 7.59
C ARG A 16 -12.11 -9.80 8.29
N ARG A 17 -12.73 -10.93 7.95
CA ARG A 17 -12.52 -12.21 8.62
C ARG A 17 -11.54 -13.10 7.88
N HIS A 18 -11.49 -12.96 6.56
CA HIS A 18 -10.64 -13.79 5.72
C HIS A 18 -9.70 -12.94 4.88
N PRO A 19 -8.45 -13.36 4.68
CA PRO A 19 -7.53 -12.67 3.78
C PRO A 19 -8.04 -12.75 2.33
N HIS A 20 -7.67 -11.74 1.55
CA HIS A 20 -8.15 -11.57 0.19
C HIS A 20 -7.14 -11.98 -0.87
N PHE A 21 -5.85 -11.79 -0.56
CA PHE A 21 -4.79 -12.00 -1.54
C PHE A 21 -3.47 -12.44 -0.89
N SER A 22 -2.63 -13.01 -1.71
CA SER A 22 -1.21 -13.22 -1.45
C SER A 22 -0.37 -12.17 -2.16
N VAL A 23 0.83 -11.90 -1.64
CA VAL A 23 1.86 -11.09 -2.31
C VAL A 23 3.09 -11.95 -2.50
N ARG A 24 3.71 -11.88 -3.68
CA ARG A 24 4.92 -12.61 -4.03
C ARG A 24 5.96 -11.68 -4.63
N TYR A 25 7.20 -11.89 -4.23
CA TYR A 25 8.37 -11.19 -4.75
C TYR A 25 9.26 -12.14 -5.55
N PRO A 26 10.11 -11.62 -6.47
CA PRO A 26 10.96 -12.46 -7.32
C PRO A 26 11.95 -13.33 -6.55
N ASP A 27 12.36 -12.91 -5.35
CA ASP A 27 13.27 -13.66 -4.47
C ASP A 27 12.63 -14.81 -3.70
N GLY A 28 11.34 -15.04 -3.90
CA GLY A 28 10.55 -16.09 -3.25
C GLY A 28 9.94 -15.69 -1.91
N ASP A 29 10.23 -14.50 -1.39
CA ASP A 29 9.56 -13.96 -0.20
C ASP A 29 8.10 -13.59 -0.52
N GLY A 30 7.28 -13.40 0.52
CA GLY A 30 5.90 -12.99 0.36
C GLY A 30 5.01 -13.28 1.55
N VAL A 31 3.72 -13.04 1.37
CA VAL A 31 2.67 -13.32 2.36
C VAL A 31 1.45 -13.95 1.72
N ASP A 32 0.75 -14.80 2.48
CA ASP A 32 -0.48 -15.49 2.05
C ASP A 32 -1.73 -14.97 2.76
N ASP A 33 -1.62 -13.95 3.58
CA ASP A 33 -2.69 -13.46 4.44
C ASP A 33 -2.90 -11.95 4.32
N GLY A 34 -2.86 -11.43 3.08
CA GLY A 34 -3.09 -10.02 2.77
C GLY A 34 -4.58 -9.63 2.87
N TYR A 35 -4.87 -8.59 3.64
CA TYR A 35 -6.19 -7.98 3.75
C TYR A 35 -6.28 -6.64 3.01
N PHE A 36 -5.25 -5.85 3.08
CA PHE A 36 -5.14 -4.55 2.43
C PHE A 36 -3.69 -4.28 2.11
N ALA A 37 -3.42 -3.64 0.97
CA ALA A 37 -2.07 -3.30 0.59
C ALA A 37 -1.99 -1.93 -0.09
N VAL A 38 -0.85 -1.27 0.10
CA VAL A 38 -0.48 -0.05 -0.61
C VAL A 38 0.91 -0.24 -1.19
N CYS A 39 1.05 0.04 -2.46
CA CYS A 39 2.32 0.12 -3.14
C CYS A 39 2.65 1.60 -3.39
N CYS A 40 3.80 2.04 -2.91
CA CYS A 40 4.25 3.43 -2.99
C CYS A 40 5.58 3.53 -3.73
N ASN A 41 5.75 4.60 -4.50
CA ASN A 41 7.02 5.04 -5.06
C ASN A 41 7.48 6.38 -4.48
N THR A 42 6.66 7.02 -3.65
CA THR A 42 6.95 8.28 -2.96
C THR A 42 6.36 8.28 -1.55
N ASN A 43 6.89 9.13 -0.67
CA ASN A 43 6.42 9.36 0.69
C ASN A 43 6.40 10.89 0.99
N PRO A 44 5.43 11.42 1.76
CA PRO A 44 4.35 10.70 2.42
C PRO A 44 3.23 10.28 1.46
N TYR A 45 2.53 9.20 1.80
CA TYR A 45 1.39 8.71 1.02
C TYR A 45 0.27 9.75 0.89
N THR A 46 -0.03 10.46 1.97
CA THR A 46 -1.01 11.56 2.01
C THR A 46 -0.81 12.40 3.27
N PHE A 47 -1.66 13.41 3.47
CA PHE A 47 -1.70 14.23 4.66
C PHE A 47 -3.06 14.14 5.34
N ILE A 48 -3.05 14.11 6.68
CA ILE A 48 -4.25 14.28 7.52
C ILE A 48 -4.16 15.67 8.15
N GLY A 49 -4.86 16.64 7.54
CA GLY A 49 -4.61 18.05 7.82
C GLY A 49 -3.17 18.42 7.42
N ASN A 50 -2.37 18.89 8.37
CA ASN A 50 -0.95 19.23 8.16
C ASN A 50 0.01 18.10 8.58
N THR A 51 -0.52 16.96 9.04
CA THR A 51 0.31 15.85 9.52
C THR A 51 0.51 14.85 8.37
N PRO A 52 1.76 14.53 8.01
CA PRO A 52 2.04 13.50 7.01
C PRO A 52 1.56 12.14 7.49
N PHE A 53 0.91 11.39 6.59
CA PHE A 53 0.54 10.00 6.84
C PHE A 53 1.64 9.11 6.26
N ASP A 54 2.58 8.77 7.13
CA ASP A 54 3.83 8.11 6.79
C ASP A 54 3.69 6.58 6.90
N ILE A 55 3.27 5.95 5.79
CA ILE A 55 3.13 4.49 5.72
C ILE A 55 4.33 3.81 5.06
N ALA A 56 5.08 4.52 4.24
CA ALA A 56 6.17 3.99 3.43
C ALA A 56 7.40 4.91 3.46
N PRO A 57 8.07 5.09 4.63
CA PRO A 57 9.16 6.07 4.78
C PRO A 57 10.37 5.82 3.86
N ASP A 58 10.56 4.60 3.39
CA ASP A 58 11.65 4.25 2.46
C ASP A 58 11.28 4.49 0.99
N ALA A 59 10.00 4.83 0.69
CA ALA A 59 9.57 5.11 -0.67
C ALA A 59 10.11 6.46 -1.15
N ASN A 60 10.85 6.44 -2.24
CA ASN A 60 11.38 7.61 -2.91
C ASN A 60 11.59 7.31 -4.40
N LEU A 61 11.87 8.33 -5.20
CA LEU A 61 11.99 8.20 -6.66
C LEU A 61 13.29 7.52 -7.12
N ASP A 62 14.28 7.39 -6.24
CA ASP A 62 15.57 6.80 -6.57
C ASP A 62 15.61 5.28 -6.32
N ASN A 63 14.65 4.77 -5.52
CA ASN A 63 14.54 3.36 -5.16
C ASN A 63 13.39 2.69 -5.91
N GLY A 64 13.35 1.36 -5.84
CA GLY A 64 12.23 0.56 -6.30
C GLY A 64 10.93 0.81 -5.51
N LEU A 65 9.92 0.01 -5.78
CA LEU A 65 8.61 0.11 -5.13
C LEU A 65 8.70 -0.24 -3.64
N THR A 66 7.89 0.41 -2.82
CA THR A 66 7.70 0.03 -1.42
C THR A 66 6.30 -0.54 -1.23
N MET A 67 6.23 -1.80 -0.81
CA MET A 67 4.97 -2.51 -0.57
C MET A 67 4.68 -2.62 0.92
N VAL A 68 3.49 -2.16 1.31
CA VAL A 68 2.97 -2.24 2.68
C VAL A 68 1.73 -3.11 2.68
N THR A 69 1.82 -4.32 3.22
CA THR A 69 0.71 -5.26 3.28
C THR A 69 0.19 -5.42 4.70
N VAL A 70 -1.09 -5.13 4.90
CA VAL A 70 -1.80 -5.31 6.17
C VAL A 70 -2.31 -6.75 6.24
N ARG A 71 -1.85 -7.49 7.25
CA ARG A 71 -2.14 -8.91 7.48
C ARG A 71 -3.29 -9.17 8.46
N SER A 72 -3.94 -8.11 8.95
CA SER A 72 -5.09 -8.25 9.83
C SER A 72 -5.89 -6.96 9.92
N LEU A 73 -7.21 -7.06 9.75
CA LEU A 73 -8.16 -5.96 9.89
C LEU A 73 -8.99 -6.04 11.19
N ARG A 74 -8.51 -6.73 12.21
CA ARG A 74 -9.12 -6.68 13.55
C ARG A 74 -9.08 -5.23 14.05
N ALA A 75 -10.16 -4.78 14.68
CA ALA A 75 -10.34 -3.37 15.04
C ALA A 75 -9.22 -2.81 15.94
N ASP A 76 -8.73 -3.63 16.88
CA ASP A 76 -7.62 -3.30 17.76
C ASP A 76 -6.30 -3.09 16.98
N ARG A 77 -6.05 -3.95 15.99
CA ARG A 77 -4.85 -3.87 15.13
C ARG A 77 -4.96 -2.72 14.14
N ALA A 78 -6.12 -2.54 13.52
CA ALA A 78 -6.36 -1.44 12.57
C ALA A 78 -6.14 -0.07 13.25
N ALA A 79 -6.69 0.14 14.45
CA ALA A 79 -6.46 1.38 15.21
C ALA A 79 -4.98 1.62 15.54
N ARG A 80 -4.25 0.56 15.91
CA ARG A 80 -2.80 0.63 16.18
C ARG A 80 -2.00 0.95 14.91
N ILE A 81 -2.34 0.35 13.78
CA ILE A 81 -1.68 0.62 12.48
C ILE A 81 -1.83 2.09 12.11
N VAL A 82 -3.05 2.65 12.20
CA VAL A 82 -3.30 4.07 11.93
C VAL A 82 -2.51 4.96 12.87
N ALA A 83 -2.52 4.67 14.17
CA ALA A 83 -1.77 5.45 15.16
C ALA A 83 -0.25 5.42 14.89
N ARG A 84 0.29 4.28 14.44
CA ARG A 84 1.71 4.15 14.08
C ARG A 84 2.07 4.89 12.79
N ALA A 85 1.18 4.88 11.79
CA ALA A 85 1.37 5.61 10.54
C ALA A 85 1.38 7.14 10.77
N VAL A 86 0.50 7.63 11.66
CA VAL A 86 0.47 9.05 12.05
C VAL A 86 1.69 9.43 12.88
N LYS A 87 2.16 8.52 13.75
CA LYS A 87 3.35 8.78 14.57
C LYS A 87 4.62 8.87 13.75
N GLY A 88 4.71 8.16 12.61
CA GLY A 88 5.90 8.06 11.79
C GLY A 88 7.05 7.29 12.49
N ASN A 89 8.28 7.67 12.21
CA ASN A 89 9.53 7.13 12.78
C ASN A 89 9.72 5.60 12.66
N GLY A 90 9.21 4.99 11.60
CA GLY A 90 9.36 3.56 11.35
C GLY A 90 8.58 2.65 12.31
N ALA A 91 7.61 3.20 13.05
CA ALA A 91 6.82 2.40 13.99
C ALA A 91 5.89 1.40 13.28
N LEU A 92 5.46 1.75 12.06
CA LEU A 92 4.58 0.91 11.26
C LEU A 92 5.30 -0.35 10.77
N GLN A 93 6.53 -0.22 10.27
CA GLN A 93 7.33 -1.33 9.74
C GLN A 93 7.60 -2.43 10.76
N ARG A 94 7.61 -2.08 12.05
CA ARG A 94 7.83 -3.01 13.16
C ARG A 94 6.54 -3.64 13.71
N ASP A 95 5.37 -3.35 13.10
CA ASP A 95 4.12 -3.98 13.53
C ASP A 95 4.02 -5.40 12.95
N PRO A 96 3.78 -6.44 13.77
CA PRO A 96 3.67 -7.83 13.31
C PRO A 96 2.44 -8.07 12.41
N ALA A 97 1.48 -7.15 12.37
CA ALA A 97 0.35 -7.20 11.45
C ALA A 97 0.64 -6.52 10.09
N ILE A 98 1.87 -6.05 9.91
CA ILE A 98 2.34 -5.43 8.66
C ILE A 98 3.45 -6.32 8.08
N HIS A 99 3.37 -6.60 6.79
CA HIS A 99 4.50 -7.02 6.00
C HIS A 99 4.97 -5.82 5.18
N TYR A 100 6.18 -5.38 5.43
CA TYR A 100 6.78 -4.21 4.83
C TYR A 100 7.98 -4.61 3.99
N ARG A 101 7.98 -4.21 2.73
CA ARG A 101 9.08 -4.50 1.82
C ARG A 101 9.39 -3.26 0.98
N ALA A 102 10.59 -2.72 1.12
CA ALA A 102 11.08 -1.58 0.35
C ALA A 102 12.05 -2.03 -0.74
N ASP A 103 12.28 -1.15 -1.71
CA ASP A 103 13.24 -1.31 -2.82
C ASP A 103 13.01 -2.60 -3.62
N VAL A 104 11.79 -2.75 -4.11
CA VAL A 104 11.35 -3.93 -4.86
C VAL A 104 11.19 -3.59 -6.34
N ASP A 105 11.86 -4.32 -7.22
CA ASP A 105 11.74 -4.11 -8.68
C ASP A 105 10.44 -4.68 -9.26
N ALA A 106 9.91 -5.75 -8.67
CA ALA A 106 8.66 -6.34 -9.12
C ALA A 106 7.96 -7.08 -8.00
N LEU A 107 6.62 -7.18 -8.09
CA LEU A 107 5.81 -8.01 -7.21
C LEU A 107 4.50 -8.41 -7.88
N VAL A 108 3.91 -9.48 -7.39
CA VAL A 108 2.61 -9.97 -7.85
C VAL A 108 1.67 -10.07 -6.66
N VAL A 109 0.45 -9.56 -6.83
CA VAL A 109 -0.67 -9.73 -5.90
C VAL A 109 -1.69 -10.65 -6.54
N GLU A 110 -2.02 -11.75 -5.89
CA GLU A 110 -2.98 -12.75 -6.40
C GLU A 110 -4.10 -13.02 -5.42
N ALA A 111 -5.32 -13.11 -5.95
CA ALA A 111 -6.52 -13.40 -5.18
C ALA A 111 -6.50 -14.79 -4.56
N LEU A 112 -6.84 -14.90 -3.29
CA LEU A 112 -7.02 -16.17 -2.62
C LEU A 112 -8.37 -16.81 -2.98
N GLY A 113 -8.32 -18.09 -3.37
CA GLY A 113 -9.51 -18.84 -3.76
C GLY A 113 -10.22 -18.27 -4.99
N GLY A 114 -9.51 -17.55 -5.87
CA GLY A 114 -10.05 -16.98 -7.10
C GLY A 114 -11.09 -15.88 -6.91
N ARG A 115 -11.26 -15.35 -5.71
CA ARG A 115 -12.22 -14.25 -5.41
C ARG A 115 -11.60 -12.91 -5.77
N PRO A 116 -12.16 -12.16 -6.74
CA PRO A 116 -11.62 -10.86 -7.13
C PRO A 116 -11.54 -9.88 -5.94
N PHE A 117 -10.54 -9.03 -5.95
CA PHE A 117 -10.38 -7.93 -4.99
C PHE A 117 -10.40 -6.58 -5.72
N PRO A 118 -10.92 -5.52 -5.08
CA PRO A 118 -10.93 -4.18 -5.64
C PRO A 118 -9.51 -3.59 -5.66
N HIS A 119 -9.19 -2.84 -6.72
CA HIS A 119 -7.92 -2.13 -6.82
C HIS A 119 -8.10 -0.72 -7.36
N GLN A 120 -7.12 0.13 -7.05
CA GLN A 120 -7.08 1.54 -7.46
C GLN A 120 -5.63 1.96 -7.76
N ILE A 121 -5.48 2.98 -8.61
CA ILE A 121 -4.21 3.67 -8.87
C ILE A 121 -4.46 5.16 -8.62
N ASP A 122 -3.62 5.79 -7.82
CA ASP A 122 -3.67 7.23 -7.49
C ASP A 122 -5.06 7.74 -7.06
N GLY A 123 -5.84 6.86 -6.41
CA GLY A 123 -7.19 7.16 -5.96
C GLY A 123 -8.30 6.84 -6.96
N ASP A 124 -7.98 6.49 -8.19
CA ASP A 124 -8.94 6.09 -9.21
C ASP A 124 -9.25 4.60 -9.12
N PHE A 125 -10.52 4.28 -8.90
CA PHE A 125 -10.98 2.89 -8.82
C PHE A 125 -11.03 2.26 -10.21
N LEU A 126 -10.27 1.19 -10.41
CA LEU A 126 -10.15 0.49 -11.69
C LEU A 126 -11.01 -0.78 -11.78
N GLY A 127 -11.76 -1.10 -10.74
CA GLY A 127 -12.60 -2.29 -10.69
C GLY A 127 -12.04 -3.40 -9.80
N GLU A 128 -12.45 -4.64 -10.10
CA GLU A 128 -12.00 -5.83 -9.37
C GLU A 128 -11.15 -6.71 -10.29
N THR A 129 -10.14 -7.35 -9.72
CA THR A 129 -9.23 -8.25 -10.42
C THR A 129 -8.84 -9.43 -9.54
N THR A 130 -8.36 -10.49 -10.15
CA THR A 130 -7.77 -11.64 -9.44
C THR A 130 -6.25 -11.58 -9.40
N ARG A 131 -5.63 -10.68 -10.18
CA ARG A 131 -4.17 -10.57 -10.26
C ARG A 131 -3.76 -9.15 -10.63
N VAL A 132 -2.78 -8.62 -9.91
CA VAL A 132 -2.06 -7.39 -10.25
C VAL A 132 -0.57 -7.71 -10.26
N GLU A 133 0.12 -7.28 -11.30
CA GLU A 133 1.57 -7.32 -11.38
C GLU A 133 2.07 -5.87 -11.39
N LEU A 134 2.99 -5.57 -10.49
CA LEU A 134 3.61 -4.26 -10.36
C LEU A 134 5.09 -4.39 -10.67
N ARG A 135 5.61 -3.48 -11.48
CA ARG A 135 7.03 -3.40 -11.83
C ARG A 135 7.52 -1.97 -11.67
N HIS A 136 8.70 -1.83 -11.13
CA HIS A 136 9.42 -0.57 -11.14
C HIS A 136 10.14 -0.42 -12.47
N GLU A 137 9.81 0.65 -13.18
CA GLU A 137 10.53 1.05 -14.39
C GLU A 137 11.37 2.28 -14.06
N ARG A 138 12.67 2.15 -14.21
CA ARG A 138 13.61 3.24 -13.92
C ARG A 138 13.65 4.21 -15.09
N GLU A 139 13.86 5.50 -14.80
CA GLU A 139 14.16 6.54 -15.79
C GLU A 139 13.12 6.68 -16.93
N VAL A 140 11.86 6.35 -16.65
CA VAL A 140 10.78 6.48 -17.66
C VAL A 140 10.26 7.91 -17.81
N LEU A 141 10.64 8.83 -16.90
CA LEU A 141 10.18 10.20 -16.89
C LEU A 141 11.31 11.18 -16.56
N ASP A 142 11.58 12.12 -17.46
CA ASP A 142 12.45 13.25 -17.19
C ASP A 142 11.64 14.36 -16.49
N LEU A 143 11.95 14.61 -15.21
CA LEU A 143 11.33 15.71 -14.46
C LEU A 143 12.17 16.97 -14.55
N VAL A 144 11.58 18.04 -15.07
CA VAL A 144 12.15 19.38 -14.99
C VAL A 144 11.88 19.94 -13.58
N LEU A 145 12.87 19.86 -12.72
CA LEU A 145 12.79 20.46 -11.40
C LEU A 145 13.24 21.93 -11.46
N PRO A 146 12.58 22.85 -10.73
CA PRO A 146 13.09 24.20 -10.58
C PRO A 146 14.47 24.13 -9.93
N VAL A 147 15.45 24.78 -10.53
CA VAL A 147 16.80 24.92 -9.95
C VAL A 147 16.62 25.59 -8.59
N GLY A 148 16.96 24.88 -7.52
CA GLY A 148 16.76 25.35 -6.16
C GLY A 148 17.41 26.71 -5.96
N HIS A 149 16.64 27.67 -5.49
CA HIS A 149 17.22 28.82 -4.85
C HIS A 149 17.85 28.39 -3.53
N PRO A 150 19.08 28.79 -3.23
CA PRO A 150 19.75 28.51 -1.96
C PRO A 150 19.00 29.06 -0.77
#